data_1528f130dd35d6c8e2e3ab6cdc247334
#
_entry.id   1528f130dd35d6c8e2e3ab6cdc247334
#
_cell.length_a   1.000
_cell.length_b   1.000
_cell.length_c   1.000
_cell.angle_alpha   90.00
_cell.angle_beta   90.00
_cell.angle_gamma   90.00
#
_symmetry.space_group_name_H-M   'P 1'
#
loop_
_entity.id
_entity.type
_entity.pdbx_description
1 polymer ?
#
loop_
_entity_poly.entity_id
_entity_poly.type
_entity_poly.pdbx_seq_one_letter_code
_entity_poly.pdbx_strand_id
1 'polypeptide(L)'
;MILALILWMLTAQAPTPVTADGWNAAGWRALRAGSADEAASAFAQALRIDGGDPLALLGAGAAANMRGRGDEARQYLAGALRVAPSLTAAALLLGEILYRDGDLQGAIDVYEQARVRSPGEPKFATRLEAWRREAAVHESFSSRLANHFTILFEGPADQPMATRVSEMLESIYWQVGGALGAYPPNVLTVVLYSKEQFRDITQSPAWAGGLFDGRIRVPVAGRVDERDLRRVLAHEFTHAVVRSLAPRGVPQWLNEGLAVLMEQGGEPAKPPAADAVVPSLSRLEGSFDRLTPEEARGAYATSAAATQALLDRGGPMVVYNLLTNLGNGMKFDEAFERAALMPYREFAATWR
;
A
#
# COMPACT_ATOMS: atom_id res chain seq x y z
N MET A 1 -48.44 -21.26 -29.02
CA MET A 1 -48.48 -21.00 -27.58
C MET A 1 -47.24 -21.60 -26.97
N ILE A 2 -46.19 -20.82 -26.78
CA ILE A 2 -44.96 -21.23 -26.12
C ILE A 2 -44.93 -20.48 -24.80
N LEU A 3 -45.15 -21.20 -23.69
CA LEU A 3 -45.00 -20.66 -22.34
C LEU A 3 -43.48 -20.55 -22.04
N ALA A 4 -42.97 -19.35 -21.93
CA ALA A 4 -41.65 -19.06 -21.38
C ALA A 4 -41.71 -19.17 -19.86
N LEU A 5 -41.15 -20.21 -19.30
CA LEU A 5 -40.89 -20.34 -17.86
C LEU A 5 -39.75 -19.37 -17.51
N ILE A 6 -40.06 -18.26 -16.90
CA ILE A 6 -39.09 -17.39 -16.22
C ILE A 6 -38.79 -18.01 -14.89
N LEU A 7 -37.64 -18.72 -14.80
CA LEU A 7 -37.09 -19.22 -13.54
C LEU A 7 -36.52 -18.05 -12.75
N TRP A 8 -37.28 -17.51 -11.82
CA TRP A 8 -36.75 -16.60 -10.80
C TRP A 8 -35.84 -17.40 -9.88
N MET A 9 -34.51 -17.24 -10.08
CA MET A 9 -33.58 -17.63 -9.02
C MET A 9 -33.78 -16.67 -7.85
N LEU A 10 -34.58 -17.05 -6.88
CA LEU A 10 -34.54 -16.48 -5.54
C LEU A 10 -33.18 -16.80 -4.96
N THR A 11 -32.23 -15.88 -5.04
CA THR A 11 -31.07 -15.89 -4.16
C THR A 11 -31.62 -15.69 -2.76
N ALA A 12 -31.65 -16.77 -1.97
CA ALA A 12 -32.01 -16.71 -0.57
C ALA A 12 -31.03 -15.75 0.12
N GLN A 13 -31.45 -14.52 0.33
CA GLN A 13 -30.71 -13.58 1.16
C GLN A 13 -30.67 -14.18 2.57
N ALA A 14 -29.45 -14.33 3.12
CA ALA A 14 -29.34 -14.75 4.51
C ALA A 14 -30.15 -13.79 5.40
N PRO A 15 -30.87 -14.31 6.40
CA PRO A 15 -31.71 -13.49 7.27
C PRO A 15 -30.85 -12.39 7.92
N THR A 16 -31.38 -11.16 7.97
CA THR A 16 -30.70 -10.03 8.59
C THR A 16 -30.43 -10.32 10.06
N PRO A 17 -29.18 -10.23 10.53
CA PRO A 17 -28.86 -10.46 11.93
C PRO A 17 -29.64 -9.51 12.85
N VAL A 18 -30.08 -10.00 14.01
CA VAL A 18 -30.80 -9.20 15.02
C VAL A 18 -30.02 -9.05 16.33
N THR A 19 -28.90 -9.76 16.47
CA THR A 19 -28.03 -9.73 17.65
C THR A 19 -26.64 -9.17 17.33
N ALA A 20 -25.94 -8.68 18.36
CA ALA A 20 -24.54 -8.20 18.21
C ALA A 20 -23.64 -9.30 17.63
N ASP A 21 -23.72 -10.52 18.14
CA ASP A 21 -22.95 -11.68 17.65
C ASP A 21 -23.25 -11.99 16.18
N GLY A 22 -24.53 -11.93 15.80
CA GLY A 22 -24.95 -12.15 14.42
C GLY A 22 -24.37 -11.13 13.46
N TRP A 23 -24.40 -9.86 13.83
CA TRP A 23 -23.77 -8.77 13.07
C TRP A 23 -22.26 -8.87 13.05
N ASN A 24 -21.64 -9.20 14.18
CA ASN A 24 -20.20 -9.44 14.28
C ASN A 24 -19.77 -10.56 13.32
N ALA A 25 -20.46 -11.70 13.35
CA ALA A 25 -20.21 -12.81 12.42
C ALA A 25 -20.39 -12.41 10.95
N ALA A 26 -21.39 -11.58 10.63
CA ALA A 26 -21.60 -11.06 9.28
C ALA A 26 -20.43 -10.16 8.83
N GLY A 27 -19.96 -9.27 9.71
CA GLY A 27 -18.80 -8.42 9.46
C GLY A 27 -17.53 -9.21 9.16
N TRP A 28 -17.25 -10.25 9.94
CA TRP A 28 -16.11 -11.12 9.71
C TRP A 28 -16.20 -11.94 8.41
N ARG A 29 -17.43 -12.35 8.00
CA ARG A 29 -17.62 -12.96 6.67
C ARG A 29 -17.33 -11.99 5.55
N ALA A 30 -17.83 -10.76 5.66
CA ALA A 30 -17.59 -9.69 4.68
C ALA A 30 -16.10 -9.35 4.55
N LEU A 31 -15.36 -9.24 5.69
CA LEU A 31 -13.90 -9.05 5.67
C LEU A 31 -13.18 -10.18 4.91
N ARG A 32 -13.55 -11.44 5.17
CA ARG A 32 -12.96 -12.58 4.44
C ARG A 32 -13.29 -12.58 2.96
N ALA A 33 -14.45 -12.04 2.58
CA ALA A 33 -14.84 -11.86 1.18
C ALA A 33 -14.21 -10.65 0.51
N GLY A 34 -13.45 -9.80 1.26
CA GLY A 34 -12.88 -8.56 0.76
C GLY A 34 -13.84 -7.37 0.71
N SER A 35 -15.10 -7.55 1.17
CA SER A 35 -16.16 -6.51 1.12
C SER A 35 -16.04 -5.57 2.32
N ALA A 36 -15.11 -4.60 2.26
CA ALA A 36 -14.79 -3.72 3.38
C ALA A 36 -15.97 -2.83 3.82
N ASP A 37 -16.82 -2.37 2.88
CA ASP A 37 -17.98 -1.53 3.20
C ASP A 37 -19.10 -2.33 3.87
N GLU A 38 -19.37 -3.54 3.39
CA GLU A 38 -20.32 -4.44 4.04
C GLU A 38 -19.84 -4.82 5.46
N ALA A 39 -18.53 -5.07 5.61
CA ALA A 39 -17.93 -5.34 6.90
C ALA A 39 -18.08 -4.16 7.86
N ALA A 40 -17.74 -2.94 7.41
CA ALA A 40 -17.89 -1.74 8.21
C ALA A 40 -19.35 -1.53 8.65
N SER A 41 -20.31 -1.72 7.73
CA SER A 41 -21.74 -1.61 8.04
C SER A 41 -22.17 -2.64 9.09
N ALA A 42 -21.73 -3.91 8.94
CA ALA A 42 -22.09 -4.98 9.88
C ALA A 42 -21.49 -4.74 11.28
N PHE A 43 -20.21 -4.35 11.37
CA PHE A 43 -19.59 -4.02 12.67
C PHE A 43 -20.21 -2.78 13.31
N ALA A 44 -20.59 -1.78 12.52
CA ALA A 44 -21.32 -0.62 13.05
C ALA A 44 -22.67 -1.03 13.67
N GLN A 45 -23.39 -2.03 13.10
CA GLN A 45 -24.60 -2.58 13.70
C GLN A 45 -24.30 -3.34 15.00
N ALA A 46 -23.24 -4.17 15.02
CA ALA A 46 -22.82 -4.86 16.23
C ALA A 46 -22.50 -3.88 17.37
N LEU A 47 -21.73 -2.84 17.07
CA LEU A 47 -21.32 -1.81 18.04
C LEU A 47 -22.46 -0.89 18.50
N ARG A 48 -23.54 -0.76 17.73
CA ARG A 48 -24.76 -0.08 18.22
C ARG A 48 -25.49 -0.88 19.30
N ILE A 49 -25.39 -2.21 19.25
CA ILE A 49 -26.03 -3.11 20.23
C ILE A 49 -25.11 -3.29 21.44
N ASP A 50 -23.83 -3.54 21.21
CA ASP A 50 -22.78 -3.65 22.22
C ASP A 50 -21.55 -2.83 21.80
N GLY A 51 -21.50 -1.57 22.28
CA GLY A 51 -20.39 -0.65 21.98
C GLY A 51 -19.05 -1.07 22.61
N GLY A 52 -19.06 -2.05 23.51
CA GLY A 52 -17.89 -2.56 24.20
C GLY A 52 -17.37 -3.90 23.64
N ASP A 53 -17.97 -4.48 22.62
CA ASP A 53 -17.49 -5.76 22.06
C ASP A 53 -16.09 -5.57 21.42
N PRO A 54 -15.02 -6.15 22.01
CA PRO A 54 -13.67 -5.99 21.53
C PRO A 54 -13.44 -6.61 20.14
N LEU A 55 -14.21 -7.66 19.78
CA LEU A 55 -14.09 -8.29 18.48
C LEU A 55 -14.80 -7.49 17.38
N ALA A 56 -15.91 -6.83 17.72
CA ALA A 56 -16.55 -5.89 16.80
C ALA A 56 -15.70 -4.65 16.58
N LEU A 57 -15.07 -4.12 17.64
CA LEU A 57 -14.10 -3.02 17.54
C LEU A 57 -12.88 -3.40 16.69
N LEU A 58 -12.30 -4.59 16.90
CA LEU A 58 -11.21 -5.09 16.05
C LEU A 58 -11.66 -5.21 14.59
N GLY A 59 -12.83 -5.75 14.35
CA GLY A 59 -13.38 -5.91 13.00
C GLY A 59 -13.66 -4.59 12.31
N ALA A 60 -14.23 -3.60 13.02
CA ALA A 60 -14.43 -2.24 12.52
C ALA A 60 -13.10 -1.56 12.17
N GLY A 61 -12.07 -1.71 13.03
CA GLY A 61 -10.73 -1.22 12.77
C GLY A 61 -10.09 -1.87 11.53
N ALA A 62 -10.26 -3.18 11.38
CA ALA A 62 -9.79 -3.90 10.19
C ALA A 62 -10.52 -3.43 8.92
N ALA A 63 -11.84 -3.24 8.96
CA ALA A 63 -12.61 -2.73 7.84
C ALA A 63 -12.21 -1.29 7.48
N ALA A 64 -12.03 -0.41 8.46
CA ALA A 64 -11.55 0.95 8.25
C ALA A 64 -10.15 0.98 7.61
N ASN A 65 -9.22 0.12 8.09
CA ASN A 65 -7.89 -0.02 7.48
C ASN A 65 -7.97 -0.55 6.03
N MET A 66 -8.90 -1.47 5.74
CA MET A 66 -9.14 -1.93 4.37
C MET A 66 -9.66 -0.82 3.44
N ARG A 67 -10.38 0.15 3.98
CA ARG A 67 -10.93 1.31 3.28
C ARG A 67 -9.93 2.48 3.20
N GLY A 68 -8.70 2.31 3.67
CA GLY A 68 -7.69 3.38 3.73
C GLY A 68 -7.96 4.46 4.78
N ARG A 69 -8.91 4.24 5.71
CA ARG A 69 -9.28 5.18 6.77
C ARG A 69 -8.42 4.95 8.02
N GLY A 70 -7.14 5.37 7.94
CA GLY A 70 -6.16 5.10 9.00
C GLY A 70 -6.56 5.63 10.37
N ASP A 71 -7.06 6.86 10.45
CA ASP A 71 -7.48 7.49 11.73
C ASP A 71 -8.64 6.73 12.38
N GLU A 72 -9.64 6.38 11.59
CA GLU A 72 -10.79 5.59 12.06
C GLU A 72 -10.34 4.20 12.53
N ALA A 73 -9.43 3.56 11.78
CA ALA A 73 -8.86 2.28 12.16
C ALA A 73 -8.12 2.35 13.51
N ARG A 74 -7.29 3.37 13.71
CA ARG A 74 -6.57 3.59 14.98
C ARG A 74 -7.52 3.77 16.15
N GLN A 75 -8.58 4.55 15.99
CA GLN A 75 -9.58 4.78 17.04
C GLN A 75 -10.29 3.48 17.48
N TYR A 76 -10.76 2.69 16.52
CA TYR A 76 -11.40 1.41 16.82
C TYR A 76 -10.44 0.41 17.48
N LEU A 77 -9.22 0.28 16.96
CA LEU A 77 -8.22 -0.66 17.49
C LEU A 77 -7.74 -0.25 18.89
N ALA A 78 -7.53 1.04 19.14
CA ALA A 78 -7.23 1.54 20.47
C ALA A 78 -8.42 1.31 21.43
N GLY A 79 -9.65 1.45 20.95
CA GLY A 79 -10.87 1.07 21.66
C GLY A 79 -10.90 -0.41 22.05
N ALA A 80 -10.59 -1.28 21.11
CA ALA A 80 -10.51 -2.72 21.33
C ALA A 80 -9.47 -3.08 22.41
N LEU A 81 -8.29 -2.46 22.37
CA LEU A 81 -7.23 -2.68 23.37
C LEU A 81 -7.56 -2.08 24.74
N ARG A 82 -8.38 -1.05 24.81
CA ARG A 82 -8.85 -0.49 26.09
C ARG A 82 -9.80 -1.46 26.80
N VAL A 83 -10.67 -2.13 26.05
CA VAL A 83 -11.61 -3.11 26.58
C VAL A 83 -10.93 -4.47 26.83
N ALA A 84 -10.12 -4.92 25.89
CA ALA A 84 -9.41 -6.20 25.93
C ALA A 84 -7.91 -5.99 25.68
N PRO A 85 -7.11 -5.62 26.72
CA PRO A 85 -5.70 -5.29 26.55
C PRO A 85 -4.81 -6.45 26.07
N SER A 86 -5.28 -7.70 26.19
CA SER A 86 -4.58 -8.90 25.68
C SER A 86 -5.00 -9.30 24.26
N LEU A 87 -5.80 -8.49 23.56
CA LEU A 87 -6.25 -8.81 22.19
C LEU A 87 -5.12 -8.61 21.20
N THR A 88 -4.28 -9.62 21.07
CA THR A 88 -3.06 -9.64 20.24
C THR A 88 -3.30 -9.15 18.81
N ALA A 89 -4.41 -9.56 18.18
CA ALA A 89 -4.74 -9.17 16.82
C ALA A 89 -4.94 -7.64 16.66
N ALA A 90 -5.55 -6.99 17.66
CA ALA A 90 -5.73 -5.54 17.65
C ALA A 90 -4.38 -4.80 17.82
N ALA A 91 -3.51 -5.30 18.71
CA ALA A 91 -2.19 -4.72 18.92
C ALA A 91 -1.30 -4.87 17.67
N LEU A 92 -1.29 -6.06 17.03
CA LEU A 92 -0.55 -6.30 15.81
C LEU A 92 -0.99 -5.34 14.70
N LEU A 93 -2.31 -5.21 14.49
CA LEU A 93 -2.82 -4.34 13.44
C LEU A 93 -2.58 -2.85 13.74
N LEU A 94 -2.78 -2.42 15.00
CA LEU A 94 -2.57 -1.02 15.39
C LEU A 94 -1.10 -0.61 15.25
N GLY A 95 -0.17 -1.44 15.71
CA GLY A 95 1.26 -1.15 15.62
C GLY A 95 1.73 -1.05 14.16
N GLU A 96 1.28 -1.95 13.27
CA GLU A 96 1.62 -1.86 11.85
C GLU A 96 1.01 -0.61 11.18
N ILE A 97 -0.18 -0.17 11.60
CA ILE A 97 -0.77 1.08 11.09
C ILE A 97 0.04 2.28 11.57
N LEU A 98 0.37 2.36 12.85
CA LEU A 98 1.18 3.44 13.42
C LEU A 98 2.55 3.53 12.75
N TYR A 99 3.23 2.39 12.60
CA TYR A 99 4.52 2.32 11.92
C TYR A 99 4.44 2.83 10.48
N ARG A 100 3.47 2.35 9.71
CA ARG A 100 3.23 2.78 8.34
C ARG A 100 2.93 4.29 8.23
N ASP A 101 2.17 4.82 9.19
CA ASP A 101 1.76 6.22 9.20
C ASP A 101 2.87 7.15 9.76
N GLY A 102 4.05 6.60 10.12
CA GLY A 102 5.21 7.37 10.56
C GLY A 102 5.38 7.48 12.07
N ASP A 103 4.42 7.01 12.85
CA ASP A 103 4.49 6.99 14.31
C ASP A 103 5.24 5.75 14.82
N LEU A 104 6.57 5.76 14.61
CA LEU A 104 7.45 4.66 15.02
C LEU A 104 7.42 4.45 16.54
N GLN A 105 7.41 5.53 17.33
CA GLN A 105 7.38 5.41 18.79
C GLN A 105 6.05 4.81 19.26
N GLY A 106 4.93 5.30 18.75
CA GLY A 106 3.62 4.75 19.08
C GLY A 106 3.49 3.27 18.71
N ALA A 107 4.10 2.85 17.57
CA ALA A 107 4.14 1.45 17.17
C ALA A 107 4.94 0.59 18.18
N ILE A 108 6.11 1.08 18.63
CA ILE A 108 6.93 0.45 19.67
C ILE A 108 6.15 0.31 20.96
N ASP A 109 5.54 1.39 21.45
CA ASP A 109 4.80 1.43 22.71
C ASP A 109 3.64 0.42 22.73
N VAL A 110 2.87 0.34 21.63
CA VAL A 110 1.78 -0.64 21.49
C VAL A 110 2.30 -2.07 21.55
N TYR A 111 3.39 -2.38 20.85
CA TYR A 111 3.94 -3.74 20.84
C TYR A 111 4.61 -4.11 22.16
N GLU A 112 5.26 -3.17 22.85
CA GLU A 112 5.83 -3.41 24.19
C GLU A 112 4.74 -3.77 25.18
N GLN A 113 3.67 -2.98 25.22
CA GLN A 113 2.52 -3.24 26.10
C GLN A 113 1.86 -4.59 25.78
N ALA A 114 1.69 -4.90 24.49
CA ALA A 114 1.10 -6.16 24.05
C ALA A 114 1.99 -7.36 24.38
N ARG A 115 3.32 -7.24 24.22
CA ARG A 115 4.28 -8.29 24.56
C ARG A 115 4.26 -8.68 26.05
N VAL A 116 4.07 -7.71 26.93
CA VAL A 116 3.93 -7.99 28.38
C VAL A 116 2.71 -8.85 28.65
N ARG A 117 1.61 -8.63 27.91
CA ARG A 117 0.34 -9.37 28.09
C ARG A 117 0.25 -10.68 27.31
N SER A 118 1.05 -10.78 26.25
CA SER A 118 1.10 -11.95 25.34
C SER A 118 2.55 -12.30 24.98
N PRO A 119 3.34 -12.76 25.95
CA PRO A 119 4.80 -12.98 25.75
C PRO A 119 5.13 -14.11 24.75
N GLY A 120 4.16 -14.97 24.44
CA GLY A 120 4.32 -16.07 23.48
C GLY A 120 4.12 -15.69 22.02
N GLU A 121 3.75 -14.44 21.70
CA GLU A 121 3.57 -14.02 20.31
C GLU A 121 4.94 -13.58 19.69
N PRO A 122 5.50 -14.39 18.76
CA PRO A 122 6.86 -14.15 18.24
C PRO A 122 6.96 -12.88 17.41
N LYS A 123 5.85 -12.44 16.79
CA LYS A 123 5.84 -11.25 15.94
C LYS A 123 6.17 -9.98 16.71
N PHE A 124 5.79 -9.90 18.00
CA PHE A 124 6.14 -8.74 18.82
C PHE A 124 7.65 -8.61 19.00
N ALA A 125 8.34 -9.70 19.32
CA ALA A 125 9.78 -9.67 19.55
C ALA A 125 10.54 -9.25 18.28
N THR A 126 10.25 -9.89 17.15
CA THR A 126 10.93 -9.64 15.87
C THR A 126 10.72 -8.21 15.38
N ARG A 127 9.47 -7.72 15.44
CA ARG A 127 9.16 -6.35 15.00
C ARG A 127 9.73 -5.29 15.93
N LEU A 128 9.65 -5.47 17.25
CA LEU A 128 10.22 -4.55 18.22
C LEU A 128 11.73 -4.40 18.05
N GLU A 129 12.45 -5.51 17.78
CA GLU A 129 13.89 -5.44 17.53
C GLU A 129 14.19 -4.60 16.28
N ALA A 130 13.45 -4.80 15.18
CA ALA A 130 13.63 -4.03 13.96
C ALA A 130 13.30 -2.55 14.17
N TRP A 131 12.16 -2.25 14.80
CA TRP A 131 11.73 -0.88 15.02
C TRP A 131 12.61 -0.12 16.02
N ARG A 132 13.14 -0.79 17.05
CA ARG A 132 14.09 -0.17 17.98
C ARG A 132 15.42 0.14 17.30
N ARG A 133 15.93 -0.72 16.40
CA ARG A 133 17.10 -0.40 15.59
C ARG A 133 16.87 0.83 14.72
N GLU A 134 15.70 0.91 14.07
CA GLU A 134 15.33 2.09 13.29
C GLU A 134 15.20 3.35 14.15
N ALA A 135 14.55 3.26 15.32
CA ALA A 135 14.43 4.36 16.26
C ALA A 135 15.80 4.87 16.73
N ALA A 136 16.72 3.98 17.08
CA ALA A 136 18.08 4.34 17.49
C ALA A 136 18.85 5.10 16.37
N VAL A 137 18.66 4.71 15.11
CA VAL A 137 19.23 5.46 13.98
C VAL A 137 18.60 6.85 13.87
N HIS A 138 17.29 6.95 14.09
CA HIS A 138 16.57 8.22 14.00
C HIS A 138 16.83 9.19 15.16
N GLU A 139 17.43 8.77 16.27
CA GLU A 139 17.79 9.65 17.37
C GLU A 139 18.73 10.79 16.94
N SER A 140 19.61 10.55 15.96
CA SER A 140 20.50 11.55 15.39
C SER A 140 19.90 12.36 14.24
N PHE A 141 18.66 12.03 13.81
CA PHE A 141 18.08 12.64 12.63
C PHE A 141 17.43 13.99 12.95
N SER A 142 17.62 14.91 12.02
CA SER A 142 16.89 16.17 11.94
C SER A 142 15.70 16.02 11.00
N SER A 143 14.72 16.93 11.10
CA SER A 143 13.57 16.95 10.20
C SER A 143 13.48 18.29 9.44
N ARG A 144 13.07 18.22 8.20
CA ARG A 144 12.69 19.35 7.37
C ARG A 144 11.23 19.20 6.92
N LEU A 145 10.41 20.18 7.27
CA LEU A 145 9.01 20.24 6.83
C LEU A 145 8.93 20.93 5.47
N ALA A 146 8.13 20.36 4.57
CA ALA A 146 7.73 20.93 3.29
C ALA A 146 6.19 20.89 3.17
N ASN A 147 5.63 21.33 2.02
CA ASN A 147 4.17 21.39 1.90
C ASN A 147 3.53 20.00 1.94
N HIS A 148 4.13 19.03 1.25
CA HIS A 148 3.56 17.68 1.12
C HIS A 148 4.46 16.60 1.72
N PHE A 149 5.64 16.99 2.26
CA PHE A 149 6.63 16.02 2.75
C PHE A 149 7.26 16.45 4.08
N THR A 150 7.59 15.45 4.89
CA THR A 150 8.52 15.59 6.02
C THR A 150 9.79 14.81 5.69
N ILE A 151 10.92 15.48 5.56
CA ILE A 151 12.21 14.84 5.23
C ILE A 151 12.99 14.62 6.52
N LEU A 152 13.31 13.36 6.83
CA LEU A 152 14.20 12.97 7.92
C LEU A 152 15.60 12.70 7.37
N PHE A 153 16.65 13.23 8.00
CA PHE A 153 18.05 13.14 7.53
C PHE A 153 19.02 13.21 8.69
N GLU A 154 20.21 12.63 8.54
CA GLU A 154 21.22 12.55 9.59
C GLU A 154 22.03 13.85 9.69
N GLY A 155 21.81 14.60 10.78
CA GLY A 155 22.63 15.73 11.18
C GLY A 155 22.68 16.94 10.23
N PRO A 156 23.44 18.00 10.60
CA PRO A 156 23.50 19.23 9.81
C PRO A 156 24.23 19.09 8.46
N ALA A 157 25.13 18.10 8.34
CA ALA A 157 25.90 17.89 7.10
C ALA A 157 25.01 17.53 5.90
N ASP A 158 23.88 16.84 6.16
CA ASP A 158 22.95 16.38 5.13
C ASP A 158 21.81 17.37 4.83
N GLN A 159 21.76 18.51 5.54
CA GLN A 159 20.72 19.52 5.32
C GLN A 159 20.67 20.07 3.87
N PRO A 160 21.79 20.30 3.15
CA PRO A 160 21.73 20.71 1.74
C PRO A 160 21.09 19.61 0.86
N MET A 161 21.35 18.34 1.15
CA MET A 161 20.73 17.22 0.44
C MET A 161 19.23 17.15 0.74
N ALA A 162 18.83 17.29 2.00
CA ALA A 162 17.43 17.32 2.39
C ALA A 162 16.66 18.47 1.73
N THR A 163 17.30 19.62 1.54
CA THR A 163 16.71 20.76 0.81
C THR A 163 16.47 20.40 -0.65
N ARG A 164 17.47 19.85 -1.35
CA ARG A 164 17.35 19.44 -2.75
C ARG A 164 16.29 18.34 -2.93
N VAL A 165 16.28 17.32 -2.05
CA VAL A 165 15.26 16.26 -2.08
C VAL A 165 13.86 16.85 -1.89
N SER A 166 13.70 17.79 -0.96
CA SER A 166 12.42 18.46 -0.73
C SER A 166 11.91 19.18 -2.00
N GLU A 167 12.78 19.94 -2.67
CA GLU A 167 12.45 20.66 -3.91
C GLU A 167 12.11 19.70 -5.06
N MET A 168 12.89 18.62 -5.21
CA MET A 168 12.60 17.57 -6.20
C MET A 168 11.24 16.91 -5.95
N LEU A 169 10.95 16.56 -4.71
CA LEU A 169 9.71 15.90 -4.34
C LEU A 169 8.48 16.79 -4.54
N GLU A 170 8.55 18.08 -4.23
CA GLU A 170 7.48 19.03 -4.53
C GLU A 170 7.20 19.11 -6.04
N SER A 171 8.23 19.11 -6.87
CA SER A 171 8.08 19.04 -8.32
C SER A 171 7.47 17.71 -8.79
N ILE A 172 7.93 16.59 -8.22
CA ILE A 172 7.43 15.23 -8.51
C ILE A 172 5.97 15.08 -8.09
N TYR A 173 5.58 15.66 -6.94
CA TYR A 173 4.20 15.64 -6.44
C TYR A 173 3.22 16.15 -7.49
N TRP A 174 3.50 17.29 -8.07
CA TRP A 174 2.64 17.86 -9.11
C TRP A 174 2.72 17.10 -10.43
N GLN A 175 3.90 16.62 -10.81
CA GLN A 175 4.11 15.88 -12.05
C GLN A 175 3.37 14.53 -12.01
N VAL A 176 3.64 13.71 -11.02
CA VAL A 176 3.07 12.35 -10.90
C VAL A 176 1.59 12.42 -10.52
N GLY A 177 1.24 13.29 -9.57
CA GLY A 177 -0.15 13.48 -9.16
C GLY A 177 -1.02 13.97 -10.30
N GLY A 178 -0.52 14.91 -11.11
CA GLY A 178 -1.21 15.38 -12.32
C GLY A 178 -1.35 14.30 -13.39
N ALA A 179 -0.31 13.48 -13.59
CA ALA A 179 -0.35 12.38 -14.57
C ALA A 179 -1.32 11.26 -14.16
N LEU A 180 -1.44 10.95 -12.86
CA LEU A 180 -2.31 9.91 -12.35
C LEU A 180 -3.70 10.43 -11.89
N GLY A 181 -3.91 11.74 -11.90
CA GLY A 181 -5.15 12.38 -11.49
C GLY A 181 -5.45 12.27 -9.99
N ALA A 182 -4.44 12.01 -9.15
CA ALA A 182 -4.62 11.82 -7.73
C ALA A 182 -3.40 12.24 -6.92
N TYR A 183 -3.65 12.65 -5.68
CA TYR A 183 -2.63 13.11 -4.75
C TYR A 183 -2.80 12.40 -3.41
N PRO A 184 -1.70 11.97 -2.74
CA PRO A 184 -1.79 11.46 -1.39
C PRO A 184 -2.43 12.50 -0.45
N PRO A 185 -3.43 12.13 0.37
CA PRO A 185 -4.18 13.08 1.19
C PRO A 185 -3.38 13.59 2.41
N ASN A 186 -2.33 12.87 2.80
CA ASN A 186 -1.53 13.18 3.98
C ASN A 186 -0.09 13.54 3.58
N VAL A 187 0.57 14.30 4.45
CA VAL A 187 2.01 14.58 4.35
C VAL A 187 2.78 13.26 4.41
N LEU A 188 3.67 13.04 3.44
CA LEU A 188 4.48 11.83 3.36
C LEU A 188 5.83 12.02 4.06
N THR A 189 6.22 11.03 4.86
CA THR A 189 7.56 10.98 5.43
C THR A 189 8.55 10.39 4.44
N VAL A 190 9.67 11.07 4.25
CA VAL A 190 10.81 10.65 3.43
C VAL A 190 12.03 10.54 4.32
N VAL A 191 12.70 9.41 4.30
CA VAL A 191 13.87 9.16 5.16
C VAL A 191 15.10 8.98 4.28
N LEU A 192 16.09 9.83 4.52
CA LEU A 192 17.38 9.79 3.83
C LEU A 192 18.37 9.01 4.70
N TYR A 193 18.82 7.88 4.21
CA TYR A 193 19.73 6.98 4.91
C TYR A 193 21.12 6.97 4.25
N SER A 194 22.14 6.55 5.01
CA SER A 194 23.34 5.99 4.39
C SER A 194 23.02 4.66 3.70
N LYS A 195 23.88 4.18 2.81
CA LYS A 195 23.66 2.87 2.14
C LYS A 195 23.63 1.71 3.14
N GLU A 196 24.42 1.79 4.19
CA GLU A 196 24.47 0.81 5.27
C GLU A 196 23.16 0.82 6.06
N GLN A 197 22.74 2.00 6.55
CA GLN A 197 21.49 2.16 7.29
C GLN A 197 20.28 1.68 6.47
N PHE A 198 20.24 2.06 5.17
CA PHE A 198 19.15 1.63 4.29
C PHE A 198 19.04 0.09 4.23
N ARG A 199 20.15 -0.60 4.00
CA ARG A 199 20.17 -2.06 3.94
C ARG A 199 19.82 -2.72 5.27
N ASP A 200 20.37 -2.20 6.37
CA ASP A 200 20.17 -2.75 7.70
C ASP A 200 18.72 -2.59 8.20
N ILE A 201 18.08 -1.49 7.83
CA ILE A 201 16.70 -1.19 8.25
C ILE A 201 15.69 -1.85 7.33
N THR A 202 15.85 -1.72 5.99
CA THR A 202 14.86 -2.18 5.02
C THR A 202 15.00 -3.66 4.65
N GLN A 203 16.17 -4.25 4.85
CA GLN A 203 16.54 -5.58 4.38
C GLN A 203 16.35 -5.73 2.86
N SER A 204 16.35 -4.61 2.14
CA SER A 204 16.17 -4.56 0.69
C SER A 204 17.38 -5.15 -0.05
N PRO A 205 17.18 -5.72 -1.25
CA PRO A 205 18.27 -6.18 -2.10
C PRO A 205 19.28 -5.07 -2.37
N ALA A 206 20.56 -5.44 -2.57
CA ALA A 206 21.66 -4.48 -2.77
C ALA A 206 21.48 -3.55 -3.99
N TRP A 207 20.63 -3.94 -4.94
CA TRP A 207 20.30 -3.17 -6.14
C TRP A 207 19.13 -2.21 -5.96
N ALA A 208 18.38 -2.26 -4.84
CA ALA A 208 17.25 -1.39 -4.58
C ALA A 208 17.74 0.05 -4.38
N GLY A 209 17.22 0.96 -5.19
CA GLY A 209 17.52 2.39 -5.13
C GLY A 209 16.67 3.15 -4.11
N GLY A 210 15.54 2.58 -3.71
CA GLY A 210 14.60 3.12 -2.75
C GLY A 210 13.64 2.05 -2.24
N LEU A 211 12.71 2.46 -1.38
CA LEU A 211 11.62 1.62 -0.88
C LEU A 211 10.46 2.51 -0.41
N PHE A 212 9.24 2.15 -0.80
CA PHE A 212 8.01 2.68 -0.24
C PHE A 212 7.27 1.62 0.60
N ASP A 213 7.24 1.79 1.90
CA ASP A 213 6.50 0.94 2.86
C ASP A 213 5.38 1.69 3.61
N GLY A 214 5.08 2.90 3.16
CA GLY A 214 4.27 3.94 3.80
C GLY A 214 5.09 5.18 4.07
N ARG A 215 6.42 5.06 4.01
CA ARG A 215 7.41 6.13 3.94
C ARG A 215 8.27 5.91 2.71
N ILE A 216 8.77 6.98 2.13
CA ILE A 216 9.77 6.89 1.07
C ILE A 216 11.15 6.80 1.75
N ARG A 217 11.88 5.73 1.51
CA ARG A 217 13.22 5.49 2.06
C ARG A 217 14.23 5.49 0.94
N VAL A 218 15.25 6.33 1.05
CA VAL A 218 16.22 6.50 -0.02
C VAL A 218 17.65 6.53 0.54
N PRO A 219 18.57 5.70 -0.01
CA PRO A 219 19.98 5.78 0.34
C PRO A 219 20.63 6.96 -0.40
N VAL A 220 21.09 7.98 0.33
CA VAL A 220 21.70 9.23 -0.22
C VAL A 220 23.17 9.37 0.16
N ALA A 221 23.93 8.30 0.21
CA ALA A 221 25.33 8.36 0.60
C ALA A 221 26.25 8.89 -0.51
N GLY A 222 27.04 9.90 -0.20
CA GLY A 222 28.10 10.43 -1.08
C GLY A 222 27.57 11.31 -2.22
N ARG A 223 28.30 11.33 -3.36
CA ARG A 223 27.83 12.01 -4.57
C ARG A 223 26.75 11.17 -5.23
N VAL A 224 25.50 11.59 -5.08
CA VAL A 224 24.36 10.99 -5.78
C VAL A 224 24.14 11.80 -7.07
N ASP A 225 24.02 11.10 -8.21
CA ASP A 225 23.58 11.74 -9.45
C ASP A 225 22.14 12.25 -9.27
N GLU A 226 21.92 13.53 -9.56
CA GLU A 226 20.61 14.17 -9.34
C GLU A 226 19.51 13.56 -10.22
N ARG A 227 19.86 13.06 -11.42
CA ARG A 227 18.89 12.40 -12.31
C ARG A 227 18.47 11.06 -11.74
N ASP A 228 19.44 10.27 -11.26
CA ASP A 228 19.16 8.98 -10.64
C ASP A 228 18.36 9.16 -9.35
N LEU A 229 18.70 10.14 -8.52
CA LEU A 229 17.95 10.46 -7.33
C LEU A 229 16.49 10.85 -7.66
N ARG A 230 16.30 11.74 -8.63
CA ARG A 230 14.97 12.16 -9.08
C ARG A 230 14.16 10.98 -9.60
N ARG A 231 14.78 10.06 -10.36
CA ARG A 231 14.11 8.84 -10.85
C ARG A 231 13.63 7.97 -9.70
N VAL A 232 14.50 7.69 -8.73
CA VAL A 232 14.13 6.91 -7.53
C VAL A 232 13.01 7.58 -6.76
N LEU A 233 13.10 8.89 -6.50
CA LEU A 233 12.06 9.62 -5.78
C LEU A 233 10.70 9.59 -6.52
N ALA A 234 10.70 9.72 -7.85
CA ALA A 234 9.49 9.64 -8.64
C ALA A 234 8.90 8.23 -8.63
N HIS A 235 9.75 7.19 -8.68
CA HIS A 235 9.36 5.79 -8.56
C HIS A 235 8.63 5.52 -7.24
N GLU A 236 9.28 5.84 -6.12
CA GLU A 236 8.75 5.59 -4.79
C GLU A 236 7.50 6.45 -4.49
N PHE A 237 7.48 7.69 -4.97
CA PHE A 237 6.29 8.53 -4.84
C PHE A 237 5.11 7.99 -5.64
N THR A 238 5.36 7.37 -6.79
CA THR A 238 4.29 6.73 -7.58
C THR A 238 3.61 5.62 -6.79
N HIS A 239 4.37 4.80 -6.07
CA HIS A 239 3.80 3.80 -5.16
C HIS A 239 2.91 4.42 -4.08
N ALA A 240 3.28 5.60 -3.56
CA ALA A 240 2.45 6.33 -2.60
C ALA A 240 1.13 6.79 -3.21
N VAL A 241 1.13 7.31 -4.44
CA VAL A 241 -0.08 7.71 -5.17
C VAL A 241 -0.96 6.50 -5.47
N VAL A 242 -0.39 5.43 -6.01
CA VAL A 242 -1.13 4.17 -6.28
C VAL A 242 -1.79 3.65 -5.01
N ARG A 243 -1.04 3.60 -3.90
CA ARG A 243 -1.55 3.14 -2.61
C ARG A 243 -2.66 4.05 -2.04
N SER A 244 -2.62 5.34 -2.30
CA SER A 244 -3.66 6.26 -1.86
C SER A 244 -4.98 6.03 -2.57
N LEU A 245 -4.95 5.62 -3.84
CA LEU A 245 -6.11 5.26 -4.64
C LEU A 245 -6.59 3.83 -4.37
N ALA A 246 -5.67 2.88 -4.31
CA ALA A 246 -5.93 1.46 -4.15
C ALA A 246 -4.97 0.85 -3.11
N PRO A 247 -5.33 0.88 -1.81
CA PRO A 247 -4.49 0.32 -0.74
C PRO A 247 -4.19 -1.17 -0.91
N ARG A 248 -4.97 -1.87 -1.72
CA ARG A 248 -4.88 -3.32 -1.97
C ARG A 248 -5.34 -3.68 -3.37
N GLY A 249 -5.01 -4.91 -3.78
CA GLY A 249 -5.54 -5.52 -5.00
C GLY A 249 -4.88 -5.05 -6.30
N VAL A 250 -3.87 -4.19 -6.23
CA VAL A 250 -3.09 -3.78 -7.40
C VAL A 250 -2.06 -4.86 -7.69
N PRO A 251 -2.09 -5.51 -8.87
CA PRO A 251 -1.05 -6.46 -9.24
C PRO A 251 0.31 -5.79 -9.34
N GLN A 252 1.37 -6.52 -8.99
CA GLN A 252 2.72 -5.95 -8.96
C GLN A 252 3.14 -5.38 -10.32
N TRP A 253 2.81 -6.06 -11.43
CA TRP A 253 3.14 -5.55 -12.76
C TRP A 253 2.56 -4.14 -13.03
N LEU A 254 1.34 -3.86 -12.55
CA LEU A 254 0.72 -2.54 -12.74
C LEU A 254 1.35 -1.50 -11.81
N ASN A 255 1.61 -1.88 -10.56
CA ASN A 255 2.24 -1.00 -9.57
C ASN A 255 3.65 -0.58 -10.02
N GLU A 256 4.48 -1.56 -10.41
CA GLU A 256 5.84 -1.30 -10.91
C GLU A 256 5.85 -0.64 -12.28
N GLY A 257 4.93 -1.04 -13.17
CA GLY A 257 4.83 -0.44 -14.49
C GLY A 257 4.52 1.06 -14.42
N LEU A 258 3.60 1.47 -13.56
CA LEU A 258 3.32 2.89 -13.32
C LEU A 258 4.55 3.61 -12.74
N ALA A 259 5.24 3.02 -11.77
CA ALA A 259 6.43 3.60 -11.16
C ALA A 259 7.54 3.82 -12.21
N VAL A 260 7.81 2.83 -13.06
CA VAL A 260 8.81 2.94 -14.15
C VAL A 260 8.43 4.02 -15.16
N LEU A 261 7.16 4.14 -15.54
CA LEU A 261 6.72 5.19 -16.47
C LEU A 261 6.88 6.60 -15.87
N MET A 262 6.55 6.75 -14.60
CA MET A 262 6.66 8.06 -13.93
C MET A 262 8.12 8.46 -13.66
N GLU A 263 9.01 7.51 -13.37
CA GLU A 263 10.45 7.80 -13.21
C GLU A 263 11.11 8.30 -14.50
N GLN A 264 10.55 7.90 -15.66
CA GLN A 264 11.03 8.34 -16.98
C GLN A 264 10.46 9.70 -17.41
N GLY A 265 9.68 10.36 -16.54
CA GLY A 265 9.11 11.67 -16.86
C GLY A 265 7.96 11.64 -17.85
N GLY A 266 7.34 10.46 -18.04
CA GLY A 266 6.25 10.25 -19.01
C GLY A 266 6.74 9.92 -20.43
N GLU A 267 8.04 9.69 -20.61
CA GLU A 267 8.52 9.11 -21.88
C GLU A 267 7.95 7.70 -22.07
N PRO A 268 7.62 7.33 -23.32
CA PRO A 268 7.12 5.97 -23.59
C PRO A 268 8.10 4.89 -23.14
N ALA A 269 7.56 3.83 -22.55
CA ALA A 269 8.37 2.69 -22.13
C ALA A 269 9.12 2.10 -23.34
N LYS A 270 10.42 1.85 -23.16
CA LYS A 270 11.17 1.09 -24.14
C LYS A 270 10.68 -0.36 -24.11
N PRO A 271 10.37 -0.97 -25.29
CA PRO A 271 10.01 -2.37 -25.32
C PRO A 271 11.14 -3.22 -24.72
N PRO A 272 10.83 -4.38 -24.13
CA PRO A 272 11.85 -5.33 -23.70
C PRO A 272 12.80 -5.61 -24.86
N ALA A 273 14.09 -5.79 -24.57
CA ALA A 273 15.07 -6.18 -25.59
C ALA A 273 14.62 -7.47 -26.28
N ALA A 274 14.94 -7.62 -27.57
CA ALA A 274 14.45 -8.75 -28.40
C ALA A 274 14.89 -10.13 -27.88
N ASP A 275 15.96 -10.17 -27.10
CA ASP A 275 16.53 -11.34 -26.41
C ASP A 275 16.13 -11.46 -24.93
N ALA A 276 15.33 -10.51 -24.41
CA ALA A 276 14.91 -10.55 -23.04
C ALA A 276 13.86 -11.64 -22.79
N VAL A 277 14.01 -12.35 -21.68
CA VAL A 277 12.96 -13.25 -21.20
C VAL A 277 11.78 -12.37 -20.74
N VAL A 278 10.70 -12.37 -21.54
CA VAL A 278 9.47 -11.65 -21.24
C VAL A 278 8.58 -12.55 -20.38
N PRO A 279 8.44 -12.31 -19.06
CA PRO A 279 7.54 -13.10 -18.25
C PRO A 279 6.08 -12.74 -18.58
N SER A 280 5.18 -13.73 -18.51
CA SER A 280 3.74 -13.45 -18.65
C SER A 280 3.23 -12.58 -17.49
N LEU A 281 2.22 -11.74 -17.75
CA LEU A 281 1.66 -10.86 -16.71
C LEU A 281 1.14 -11.64 -15.50
N SER A 282 0.61 -12.85 -15.68
CA SER A 282 0.16 -13.70 -14.58
C SER A 282 1.30 -14.09 -13.61
N ARG A 283 2.54 -14.20 -14.11
CA ARG A 283 3.72 -14.42 -13.25
C ARG A 283 4.19 -13.15 -12.55
N LEU A 284 3.78 -11.99 -13.03
CA LEU A 284 4.13 -10.66 -12.50
C LEU A 284 3.04 -10.06 -11.58
N GLU A 285 2.05 -10.84 -11.18
CA GLU A 285 1.03 -10.38 -10.23
C GLU A 285 1.54 -10.32 -8.79
N GLY A 286 2.50 -11.18 -8.43
CA GLY A 286 3.11 -11.26 -7.10
C GLY A 286 4.39 -10.45 -6.97
N SER A 287 4.97 -10.42 -5.73
CA SER A 287 6.20 -9.69 -5.40
C SER A 287 7.40 -10.06 -6.28
N PHE A 288 8.23 -9.05 -6.59
CA PHE A 288 9.50 -9.17 -7.32
C PHE A 288 10.72 -9.41 -6.40
N ASP A 289 10.54 -9.48 -5.09
CA ASP A 289 11.64 -9.57 -4.11
C ASP A 289 12.54 -10.79 -4.28
N ARG A 290 12.03 -11.85 -4.91
CA ARG A 290 12.75 -13.12 -5.11
C ARG A 290 13.35 -13.28 -6.50
N LEU A 291 13.17 -12.28 -7.35
CA LEU A 291 13.72 -12.32 -8.71
C LEU A 291 15.24 -12.06 -8.67
N THR A 292 15.97 -12.74 -9.54
CA THR A 292 17.35 -12.38 -9.81
C THR A 292 17.41 -11.00 -10.47
N PRO A 293 18.56 -10.31 -10.45
CA PRO A 293 18.69 -9.00 -11.10
C PRO A 293 18.33 -9.00 -12.60
N GLU A 294 18.55 -10.12 -13.30
CA GLU A 294 18.20 -10.28 -14.70
C GLU A 294 16.70 -10.45 -14.90
N GLU A 295 16.08 -11.35 -14.12
CA GLU A 295 14.63 -11.54 -14.11
C GLU A 295 13.90 -10.25 -13.73
N ALA A 296 14.40 -9.51 -12.73
CA ALA A 296 13.85 -8.23 -12.31
C ALA A 296 13.86 -7.21 -13.46
N ARG A 297 14.96 -7.08 -14.21
CA ARG A 297 15.01 -6.19 -15.37
C ARG A 297 13.93 -6.53 -16.42
N GLY A 298 13.75 -7.82 -16.70
CA GLY A 298 12.68 -8.29 -17.60
C GLY A 298 11.28 -8.01 -17.05
N ALA A 299 11.07 -8.24 -15.74
CA ALA A 299 9.82 -7.97 -15.06
C ALA A 299 9.44 -6.48 -15.11
N TYR A 300 10.36 -5.58 -14.76
CA TYR A 300 10.14 -4.13 -14.83
C TYR A 300 9.86 -3.64 -16.25
N ALA A 301 10.63 -4.11 -17.25
CA ALA A 301 10.42 -3.74 -18.65
C ALA A 301 9.06 -4.21 -19.17
N THR A 302 8.66 -5.46 -18.86
CA THR A 302 7.37 -6.01 -19.24
C THR A 302 6.23 -5.25 -18.54
N SER A 303 6.37 -4.95 -17.25
CA SER A 303 5.40 -4.18 -16.45
C SER A 303 5.17 -2.79 -17.05
N ALA A 304 6.24 -2.08 -17.37
CA ALA A 304 6.17 -0.76 -17.99
C ALA A 304 5.50 -0.81 -19.38
N ALA A 305 5.88 -1.77 -20.23
CA ALA A 305 5.30 -1.92 -21.54
C ALA A 305 3.81 -2.28 -21.49
N ALA A 306 3.41 -3.18 -20.58
CA ALA A 306 2.00 -3.55 -20.40
C ALA A 306 1.18 -2.37 -19.87
N THR A 307 1.73 -1.60 -18.92
CA THR A 307 1.09 -0.39 -18.39
C THR A 307 0.96 0.69 -19.48
N GLN A 308 1.99 0.87 -20.30
CA GLN A 308 1.93 1.78 -21.46
C GLN A 308 0.82 1.35 -22.42
N ALA A 309 0.73 0.07 -22.76
CA ALA A 309 -0.32 -0.43 -23.66
C ALA A 309 -1.75 -0.20 -23.06
N LEU A 310 -1.89 -0.26 -21.74
CA LEU A 310 -3.14 0.08 -21.08
C LEU A 310 -3.46 1.57 -21.18
N LEU A 311 -2.45 2.45 -21.00
CA LEU A 311 -2.57 3.89 -21.18
C LEU A 311 -2.89 4.28 -22.64
N ASP A 312 -2.27 3.62 -23.63
CA ASP A 312 -2.48 3.87 -25.04
C ASP A 312 -3.93 3.54 -25.47
N ARG A 313 -4.59 2.64 -24.76
CA ARG A 313 -5.99 2.26 -25.04
C ARG A 313 -7.00 3.30 -24.57
N GLY A 314 -6.82 3.85 -23.42
CA GLY A 314 -7.86 4.69 -22.79
C GLY A 314 -7.34 5.90 -22.03
N GLY A 315 -6.06 6.22 -22.21
CA GLY A 315 -5.42 7.34 -21.55
C GLY A 315 -5.28 7.18 -20.03
N PRO A 316 -4.88 8.24 -19.32
CA PRO A 316 -4.71 8.22 -17.87
C PRO A 316 -5.99 7.83 -17.10
N MET A 317 -7.16 8.14 -17.66
CA MET A 317 -8.45 7.85 -17.02
C MET A 317 -8.71 6.34 -16.85
N VAL A 318 -8.16 5.50 -17.70
CA VAL A 318 -8.30 4.04 -17.56
C VAL A 318 -7.62 3.57 -16.29
N VAL A 319 -6.42 4.08 -16.02
CA VAL A 319 -5.64 3.74 -14.81
C VAL A 319 -6.32 4.34 -13.57
N TYR A 320 -6.73 5.60 -13.61
CA TYR A 320 -7.44 6.25 -12.50
C TYR A 320 -8.71 5.48 -12.12
N ASN A 321 -9.55 5.12 -13.10
CA ASN A 321 -10.78 4.38 -12.86
C ASN A 321 -10.51 2.97 -12.33
N LEU A 322 -9.48 2.27 -12.87
CA LEU A 322 -9.07 0.96 -12.40
C LEU A 322 -8.65 1.01 -10.92
N LEU A 323 -7.76 1.92 -10.57
CA LEU A 323 -7.28 2.07 -9.20
C LEU A 323 -8.41 2.49 -8.24
N THR A 324 -9.28 3.41 -8.66
CA THR A 324 -10.44 3.84 -7.86
C THR A 324 -11.42 2.69 -7.63
N ASN A 325 -11.70 1.88 -8.65
CA ASN A 325 -12.55 0.70 -8.50
C ASN A 325 -11.95 -0.34 -7.53
N LEU A 326 -10.63 -0.55 -7.58
CA LEU A 326 -9.91 -1.40 -6.63
C LEU A 326 -9.98 -0.82 -5.20
N GLY A 327 -9.77 0.47 -5.04
CA GLY A 327 -9.90 1.18 -3.77
C GLY A 327 -11.29 1.05 -3.15
N ASN A 328 -12.32 0.98 -3.98
CA ASN A 328 -13.70 0.72 -3.59
C ASN A 328 -14.02 -0.77 -3.33
N GLY A 329 -13.00 -1.65 -3.36
CA GLY A 329 -13.13 -3.06 -3.02
C GLY A 329 -13.54 -3.98 -4.16
N MET A 330 -13.58 -3.48 -5.41
CA MET A 330 -13.83 -4.32 -6.57
C MET A 330 -12.67 -5.30 -6.80
N LYS A 331 -12.97 -6.52 -7.26
CA LYS A 331 -11.92 -7.47 -7.64
C LYS A 331 -11.18 -7.01 -8.89
N PHE A 332 -9.91 -7.38 -9.02
CA PHE A 332 -9.06 -6.87 -10.09
C PHE A 332 -9.63 -7.14 -11.49
N ASP A 333 -10.07 -8.37 -11.79
CA ASP A 333 -10.62 -8.72 -13.10
C ASP A 333 -11.83 -7.85 -13.47
N GLU A 334 -12.75 -7.63 -12.52
CA GLU A 334 -13.95 -6.82 -12.71
C GLU A 334 -13.60 -5.34 -12.86
N ALA A 335 -12.69 -4.84 -12.02
CA ALA A 335 -12.21 -3.45 -12.08
C ALA A 335 -11.50 -3.17 -13.41
N PHE A 336 -10.69 -4.13 -13.87
CA PHE A 336 -9.98 -4.04 -15.14
C PHE A 336 -10.94 -4.03 -16.33
N GLU A 337 -11.87 -5.00 -16.39
CA GLU A 337 -12.86 -5.08 -17.45
C GLU A 337 -13.71 -3.80 -17.55
N ARG A 338 -14.12 -3.27 -16.40
CA ARG A 338 -14.89 -2.03 -16.34
C ARG A 338 -14.09 -0.81 -16.78
N ALA A 339 -12.82 -0.72 -16.45
CA ALA A 339 -11.96 0.42 -16.79
C ALA A 339 -11.43 0.35 -18.22
N ALA A 340 -10.96 -0.83 -18.65
CA ALA A 340 -10.31 -1.04 -19.96
C ALA A 340 -11.28 -1.46 -21.06
N LEU A 341 -12.55 -1.74 -20.74
CA LEU A 341 -13.60 -2.23 -21.65
C LEU A 341 -13.19 -3.53 -22.37
N MET A 342 -12.42 -4.37 -21.68
CA MET A 342 -12.02 -5.71 -22.15
C MET A 342 -11.66 -6.59 -20.95
N PRO A 343 -11.89 -7.93 -21.03
CA PRO A 343 -11.49 -8.86 -19.99
C PRO A 343 -9.98 -8.86 -19.76
N TYR A 344 -9.54 -8.88 -18.47
CA TYR A 344 -8.11 -8.93 -18.13
C TYR A 344 -7.39 -10.12 -18.78
N ARG A 345 -8.04 -11.29 -18.81
CA ARG A 345 -7.45 -12.49 -19.45
C ARG A 345 -7.07 -12.29 -20.93
N GLU A 346 -7.84 -11.48 -21.66
CA GLU A 346 -7.56 -11.16 -23.05
C GLU A 346 -6.37 -10.22 -23.16
N PHE A 347 -6.32 -9.20 -22.32
CA PHE A 347 -5.16 -8.31 -22.23
C PHE A 347 -3.90 -9.07 -21.81
N ALA A 348 -3.97 -9.89 -20.76
CA ALA A 348 -2.83 -10.66 -20.29
C ALA A 348 -2.32 -11.70 -21.33
N ALA A 349 -3.20 -12.21 -22.18
CA ALA A 349 -2.81 -13.15 -23.23
C ALA A 349 -1.91 -12.54 -24.32
N THR A 350 -1.89 -11.22 -24.48
CA THR A 350 -0.99 -10.53 -25.42
C THR A 350 0.46 -10.43 -24.90
N TRP A 351 0.70 -10.78 -23.62
CA TRP A 351 1.98 -10.70 -22.91
C TRP A 351 2.49 -12.11 -22.52
N ARG A 352 2.62 -12.99 -23.49
CA ARG A 352 3.09 -14.39 -23.32
C ARG A 352 4.50 -14.57 -23.83
#